data_d79bad12cac765a784e1d71e16c150b4
#
_entry.id   d79bad12cac765a784e1d71e16c150b4
#
_cell.length_a   1.000
_cell.length_b   1.000
_cell.length_c   1.000
_cell.angle_alpha   90.00
_cell.angle_beta   90.00
_cell.angle_gamma   90.00
#
_symmetry.space_group_name_H-M   'P 1'
#
loop_
_entity.id
_entity.type
_entity.pdbx_description
1 polymer ?
#
loop_
_entity_poly.entity_id
_entity_poly.type
_entity_poly.pdbx_seq_one_letter_code
_entity_poly.pdbx_strand_id
1 'polypeptide(L)'
;EHYLPADGIIFATPLYWYGMSGQLKTFLDRSFCYYAASHFNSAENASRMAHKKIGLTISSEESYPAAPLGVVHSIQEFCRYNQCDFVGVVQGIGNKRGDVESDPAKPIDAAFRLGANLFNTLYTDYRMETERRGSVWDNAIS
;
A
#
# COMPACT_ATOMS: atom_id res chain seq x y z
N GLU A 1 -1.72 -11.05 12.53
CA GLU A 1 -3.07 -11.58 12.86
C GLU A 1 -4.19 -10.81 12.15
N HIS A 2 -4.14 -9.48 12.05
CA HIS A 2 -5.24 -8.65 11.53
C HIS A 2 -5.24 -8.48 10.00
N TYR A 3 -4.10 -8.65 9.34
CA TYR A 3 -4.02 -8.46 7.88
C TYR A 3 -4.79 -9.54 7.10
N LEU A 4 -4.56 -10.80 7.42
CA LEU A 4 -5.13 -11.92 6.63
C LEU A 4 -6.68 -11.94 6.62
N PRO A 5 -7.39 -11.67 7.73
CA PRO A 5 -8.86 -11.68 7.72
C PRO A 5 -9.49 -10.39 7.19
N ALA A 6 -8.71 -9.33 6.94
CA ALA A 6 -9.26 -8.04 6.51
C ALA A 6 -9.48 -8.01 4.99
N ASP A 7 -10.60 -7.46 4.53
CA ASP A 7 -10.91 -7.23 3.12
C ASP A 7 -10.36 -5.89 2.62
N GLY A 8 -10.20 -4.92 3.53
CA GLY A 8 -9.66 -3.59 3.23
C GLY A 8 -8.62 -3.16 4.25
N ILE A 9 -7.58 -2.48 3.77
CA ILE A 9 -6.44 -2.05 4.58
C ILE A 9 -6.02 -0.64 4.18
N ILE A 10 -5.77 0.21 5.14
CA ILE A 10 -5.10 1.49 4.93
C ILE A 10 -3.70 1.39 5.57
N PHE A 11 -2.67 1.47 4.73
CA PHE A 11 -1.33 1.68 5.23
C PHE A 11 -1.13 3.15 5.57
N ALA A 12 -0.51 3.42 6.72
CA ALA A 12 -0.18 4.77 7.16
C ALA A 12 1.31 4.86 7.46
N THR A 13 1.99 5.86 6.92
CA THR A 13 3.43 6.03 7.10
C THR A 13 3.84 7.50 7.03
N PRO A 14 4.78 7.95 7.87
CA PRO A 14 5.53 9.17 7.56
C PRO A 14 6.46 8.94 6.38
N LEU A 15 6.81 10.02 5.70
CA LEU A 15 7.84 10.02 4.66
C LEU A 15 9.21 10.27 5.30
N TYR A 16 10.04 9.26 5.39
CA TYR A 16 11.40 9.35 5.93
C TYR A 16 12.41 9.08 4.81
N TRP A 17 13.25 10.08 4.50
CA TRP A 17 14.22 9.96 3.40
C TRP A 17 13.57 9.44 2.11
N TYR A 18 12.42 10.01 1.77
CA TYR A 18 11.63 9.65 0.57
C TYR A 18 11.15 8.20 0.53
N GLY A 19 11.20 7.50 1.67
CA GLY A 19 10.75 6.13 1.87
C GLY A 19 9.71 6.00 2.97
N MET A 20 9.10 4.83 3.07
CA MET A 20 8.21 4.50 4.17
C MET A 20 8.99 4.25 5.46
N SER A 21 8.31 4.31 6.60
CA SER A 21 8.91 3.97 7.88
C SER A 21 9.46 2.55 7.90
N GLY A 22 10.51 2.32 8.70
CA GLY A 22 11.09 0.99 8.88
C GLY A 22 10.10 -0.05 9.36
N GLN A 23 9.10 0.35 10.17
CA GLN A 23 8.05 -0.54 10.65
C GLN A 23 7.17 -1.04 9.50
N LEU A 24 6.71 -0.14 8.63
CA LEU A 24 5.90 -0.54 7.46
C LEU A 24 6.74 -1.38 6.50
N LYS A 25 7.98 -0.97 6.23
CA LYS A 25 8.89 -1.73 5.36
C LYS A 25 9.12 -3.14 5.90
N THR A 26 9.38 -3.28 7.20
CA THR A 26 9.54 -4.59 7.84
C THR A 26 8.29 -5.46 7.71
N PHE A 27 7.10 -4.88 7.85
CA PHE A 27 5.86 -5.62 7.62
C PHE A 27 5.78 -6.14 6.18
N LEU A 28 6.02 -5.29 5.17
CA LEU A 28 5.98 -5.69 3.77
C LEU A 28 7.04 -6.78 3.46
N ASP A 29 8.26 -6.61 3.95
CA ASP A 29 9.34 -7.59 3.72
C ASP A 29 9.01 -8.93 4.37
N ARG A 30 8.46 -8.93 5.57
CA ARG A 30 8.07 -10.18 6.25
C ARG A 30 6.87 -10.86 5.60
N SER A 31 6.02 -10.14 4.90
CA SER A 31 4.91 -10.75 4.16
C SER A 31 5.38 -11.69 3.05
N PHE A 32 6.63 -11.53 2.60
CA PHE A 32 7.25 -12.39 1.60
C PHE A 32 7.29 -13.89 2.01
N CYS A 33 7.25 -14.19 3.33
CA CYS A 33 7.19 -15.55 3.81
C CYS A 33 5.96 -16.35 3.30
N TYR A 34 4.90 -15.66 2.87
CA TYR A 34 3.74 -16.32 2.27
C TYR A 34 3.96 -16.76 0.82
N TYR A 35 5.02 -16.28 0.18
CA TYR A 35 5.41 -16.60 -1.21
C TYR A 35 6.71 -17.40 -1.29
N ALA A 36 7.60 -17.24 -0.32
CA ALA A 36 8.87 -17.97 -0.27
C ALA A 36 8.65 -19.43 0.13
N ALA A 37 9.64 -20.26 -0.12
CA ALA A 37 9.67 -21.64 0.36
C ALA A 37 9.77 -21.66 1.90
N SER A 38 8.66 -21.50 2.57
CA SER A 38 8.51 -21.51 4.02
C SER A 38 7.26 -22.28 4.42
N HIS A 39 7.13 -22.63 5.70
CA HIS A 39 5.93 -23.29 6.22
C HIS A 39 4.65 -22.42 6.16
N PHE A 40 4.79 -21.12 5.91
CA PHE A 40 3.65 -20.22 5.70
C PHE A 40 3.18 -20.19 4.24
N ASN A 41 3.96 -20.72 3.31
CA ASN A 41 3.59 -20.76 1.90
C ASN A 41 2.57 -21.90 1.69
N SER A 42 1.32 -21.51 1.53
CA SER A 42 0.22 -22.40 1.20
C SER A 42 -0.78 -21.70 0.29
N ALA A 43 -1.52 -22.46 -0.50
CA ALA A 43 -2.59 -21.88 -1.34
C ALA A 43 -3.64 -21.12 -0.53
N GLU A 44 -3.94 -21.57 0.70
CA GLU A 44 -4.83 -20.88 1.62
C GLU A 44 -4.27 -19.51 2.02
N ASN A 45 -3.02 -19.44 2.45
CA ASN A 45 -2.41 -18.17 2.86
C ASN A 45 -2.24 -17.22 1.67
N ALA A 46 -1.87 -17.71 0.51
CA ALA A 46 -1.78 -16.90 -0.71
C ALA A 46 -3.16 -16.31 -1.08
N SER A 47 -4.22 -17.11 -1.01
CA SER A 47 -5.59 -16.63 -1.22
C SER A 47 -6.01 -15.57 -0.20
N ARG A 48 -5.62 -15.73 1.06
CA ARG A 48 -5.91 -14.74 2.12
C ARG A 48 -5.09 -13.45 2.01
N MET A 49 -3.98 -13.47 1.29
CA MET A 49 -3.20 -12.26 0.97
C MET A 49 -3.82 -11.46 -0.18
N ALA A 50 -4.53 -12.12 -1.09
CA ALA A 50 -5.03 -11.55 -2.34
C ALA A 50 -6.36 -10.79 -2.20
N HIS A 51 -6.70 -10.05 -3.26
CA HIS A 51 -8.01 -9.45 -3.52
C HIS A 51 -8.49 -8.42 -2.48
N LYS A 52 -7.55 -7.81 -1.76
CA LYS A 52 -7.85 -6.76 -0.77
C LYS A 52 -7.91 -5.38 -1.42
N LYS A 53 -8.67 -4.48 -0.80
CA LYS A 53 -8.65 -3.06 -1.14
C LYS A 53 -7.60 -2.36 -0.28
N ILE A 54 -6.61 -1.75 -0.90
CA ILE A 54 -5.47 -1.15 -0.23
C ILE A 54 -5.46 0.36 -0.47
N GLY A 55 -5.52 1.13 0.60
CA GLY A 55 -5.30 2.57 0.59
C GLY A 55 -3.97 2.93 1.27
N LEU A 56 -3.51 4.16 1.05
CA LEU A 56 -2.27 4.67 1.62
C LEU A 56 -2.47 6.09 2.14
N THR A 57 -2.01 6.35 3.35
CA THR A 57 -1.89 7.70 3.89
C THR A 57 -0.44 8.01 4.22
N ILE A 58 0.03 9.18 3.80
CA ILE A 58 1.42 9.62 4.00
C ILE A 58 1.41 10.99 4.65
N SER A 59 2.19 11.17 5.71
CA SER A 59 2.54 12.48 6.24
C SER A 59 3.96 12.86 5.84
N SER A 60 4.15 14.09 5.37
CA SER A 60 5.46 14.58 4.92
C SER A 60 5.64 16.07 5.18
N GLU A 61 6.88 16.50 5.27
CA GLU A 61 7.25 17.90 5.24
C GLU A 61 7.29 18.42 3.80
N GLU A 62 7.74 17.59 2.87
CA GLU A 62 7.85 17.92 1.46
C GLU A 62 6.48 18.08 0.81
N SER A 63 6.32 19.19 0.08
CA SER A 63 5.07 19.57 -0.58
C SER A 63 5.03 19.27 -2.08
N TYR A 64 6.15 18.91 -2.69
CA TYR A 64 6.17 18.62 -4.12
C TYR A 64 5.66 17.20 -4.44
N PRO A 65 4.91 17.04 -5.55
CA PRO A 65 4.18 15.80 -5.84
C PRO A 65 5.05 14.54 -5.99
N ALA A 66 6.32 14.69 -6.36
CA ALA A 66 7.21 13.56 -6.56
C ALA A 66 7.80 12.99 -5.26
N ALA A 67 7.70 13.70 -4.14
CA ALA A 67 8.29 13.27 -2.87
C ALA A 67 7.84 11.87 -2.42
N PRO A 68 6.54 11.53 -2.44
CA PRO A 68 6.07 10.22 -1.99
C PRO A 68 6.13 9.11 -3.05
N LEU A 69 6.60 9.37 -4.27
CA LEU A 69 6.51 8.40 -5.39
C LEU A 69 7.16 7.06 -5.09
N GLY A 70 8.29 7.04 -4.37
CA GLY A 70 8.95 5.80 -3.99
C GLY A 70 8.08 4.91 -3.09
N VAL A 71 7.38 5.53 -2.14
CA VAL A 71 6.45 4.83 -1.23
C VAL A 71 5.23 4.35 -2.01
N VAL A 72 4.64 5.22 -2.82
CA VAL A 72 3.46 4.89 -3.65
C VAL A 72 3.79 3.72 -4.57
N HIS A 73 4.91 3.77 -5.29
CA HIS A 73 5.34 2.69 -6.17
C HIS A 73 5.53 1.37 -5.41
N SER A 74 6.15 1.41 -4.23
CA SER A 74 6.35 0.20 -3.41
C SER A 74 5.03 -0.46 -3.01
N ILE A 75 4.01 0.35 -2.65
CA ILE A 75 2.68 -0.17 -2.29
C ILE A 75 1.93 -0.67 -3.54
N GLN A 76 2.06 0.02 -4.67
CA GLN A 76 1.48 -0.44 -5.94
C GLN A 76 2.03 -1.82 -6.34
N GLU A 77 3.36 -1.99 -6.25
CA GLU A 77 4.00 -3.27 -6.53
C GLU A 77 3.58 -4.36 -5.54
N PHE A 78 3.46 -4.01 -4.25
CA PHE A 78 2.91 -4.92 -3.26
C PHE A 78 1.49 -5.36 -3.62
N CYS A 79 0.62 -4.42 -4.03
CA CYS A 79 -0.74 -4.73 -4.49
C CYS A 79 -0.73 -5.62 -5.73
N ARG A 80 0.12 -5.32 -6.70
CA ARG A 80 0.23 -6.12 -7.92
C ARG A 80 0.65 -7.56 -7.63
N TYR A 81 1.66 -7.76 -6.78
CA TYR A 81 2.10 -9.10 -6.37
C TYR A 81 1.00 -9.89 -5.65
N ASN A 82 0.22 -9.21 -4.83
CA ASN A 82 -0.84 -9.81 -4.05
C ASN A 82 -2.19 -9.84 -4.78
N GLN A 83 -2.27 -9.40 -6.03
CA GLN A 83 -3.53 -9.26 -6.76
C GLN A 83 -4.56 -8.42 -5.98
N CYS A 84 -4.09 -7.41 -5.26
CA CYS A 84 -4.90 -6.45 -4.52
C CYS A 84 -5.17 -5.20 -5.36
N ASP A 85 -6.23 -4.49 -5.05
CA ASP A 85 -6.54 -3.20 -5.68
C ASP A 85 -5.94 -2.06 -4.84
N PHE A 86 -5.08 -1.24 -5.44
CA PHE A 86 -4.64 0.00 -4.85
C PHE A 86 -5.68 1.10 -5.14
N VAL A 87 -6.44 1.50 -4.12
CA VAL A 87 -7.61 2.37 -4.30
C VAL A 87 -7.30 3.86 -4.17
N GLY A 88 -6.16 4.22 -3.65
CA GLY A 88 -5.74 5.62 -3.59
C GLY A 88 -4.72 5.94 -2.53
N VAL A 89 -4.21 7.17 -2.60
CA VAL A 89 -3.26 7.74 -1.66
C VAL A 89 -3.73 9.12 -1.21
N VAL A 90 -3.50 9.41 0.07
CA VAL A 90 -3.67 10.74 0.64
C VAL A 90 -2.36 11.17 1.27
N GLN A 91 -1.86 12.33 0.87
CA GLN A 91 -0.69 12.97 1.48
C GLN A 91 -1.15 14.16 2.31
N GLY A 92 -0.72 14.22 3.56
CA GLY A 92 -0.87 15.38 4.42
C GLY A 92 0.49 16.06 4.62
N ILE A 93 0.53 17.38 4.41
CA ILE A 93 1.75 18.19 4.51
C ILE A 93 1.81 18.83 5.89
N GLY A 94 2.94 18.68 6.57
CA GLY A 94 3.17 19.33 7.87
C GLY A 94 4.56 19.01 8.41
N ASN A 95 5.16 20.00 9.08
CA ASN A 95 6.50 19.87 9.69
C ASN A 95 6.42 19.61 11.20
N LYS A 96 5.33 20.00 11.84
CA LYS A 96 5.11 19.84 13.28
C LYS A 96 3.85 19.04 13.54
N ARG A 97 3.75 18.52 14.75
CA ARG A 97 2.54 17.85 15.21
C ARG A 97 1.33 18.78 15.11
N GLY A 98 0.30 18.34 14.41
CA GLY A 98 -0.94 19.11 14.18
C GLY A 98 -0.98 19.90 12.88
N ASP A 99 0.15 20.13 12.20
CA ASP A 99 0.19 20.93 10.97
C ASP A 99 -0.67 20.33 9.85
N VAL A 100 -0.74 19.01 9.76
CA VAL A 100 -1.55 18.28 8.76
C VAL A 100 -3.04 18.68 8.85
N GLU A 101 -3.54 19.02 10.03
CA GLU A 101 -4.93 19.49 10.21
C GLU A 101 -5.17 20.85 9.55
N SER A 102 -4.11 21.65 9.46
CA SER A 102 -4.13 23.00 8.87
C SER A 102 -3.72 23.02 7.40
N ASP A 103 -3.40 21.88 6.81
CA ASP A 103 -3.03 21.79 5.41
C ASP A 103 -4.21 22.23 4.51
N PRO A 104 -4.01 23.25 3.63
CA PRO A 104 -5.05 23.71 2.71
C PRO A 104 -5.64 22.64 1.80
N ALA A 105 -4.90 21.57 1.53
CA ALA A 105 -5.37 20.42 0.74
C ALA A 105 -6.42 19.56 1.48
N LYS A 106 -6.66 19.84 2.77
CA LYS A 106 -7.64 19.12 3.62
C LYS A 106 -7.44 17.60 3.60
N PRO A 107 -6.24 17.12 3.94
CA PRO A 107 -5.93 15.69 3.87
C PRO A 107 -6.76 14.85 4.85
N ILE A 108 -7.23 15.42 5.95
CA ILE A 108 -8.13 14.72 6.89
C ILE A 108 -9.45 14.37 6.22
N ASP A 109 -10.06 15.34 5.53
CA ASP A 109 -11.29 15.09 4.77
C ASP A 109 -11.06 14.11 3.62
N ALA A 110 -9.91 14.20 2.96
CA ALA A 110 -9.54 13.28 1.90
C ALA A 110 -9.34 11.85 2.43
N ALA A 111 -8.70 11.68 3.58
CA ALA A 111 -8.51 10.38 4.24
C ALA A 111 -9.85 9.78 4.68
N PHE A 112 -10.75 10.61 5.20
CA PHE A 112 -12.12 10.18 5.52
C PHE A 112 -12.85 9.65 4.27
N ARG A 113 -12.78 10.40 3.15
CA ARG A 113 -13.39 9.98 1.87
C ARG A 113 -12.74 8.71 1.32
N LEU A 114 -11.42 8.56 1.43
CA LEU A 114 -10.72 7.34 1.03
C LEU A 114 -11.27 6.12 1.80
N GLY A 115 -11.40 6.24 3.12
CA GLY A 115 -11.94 5.17 3.95
C GLY A 115 -13.40 4.86 3.65
N ALA A 116 -14.25 5.88 3.54
CA ALA A 116 -15.68 5.74 3.25
C ALA A 116 -15.96 5.08 1.89
N ASN A 117 -15.07 5.30 0.92
CA ASN A 117 -15.21 4.78 -0.44
C ASN A 117 -14.26 3.61 -0.76
N LEU A 118 -13.60 3.04 0.23
CA LEU A 118 -12.57 2.01 0.04
C LEU A 118 -13.05 0.84 -0.82
N PHE A 119 -14.30 0.42 -0.65
CA PHE A 119 -14.91 -0.68 -1.39
C PHE A 119 -15.74 -0.25 -2.59
N ASN A 120 -16.05 1.05 -2.71
CA ASN A 120 -16.89 1.59 -3.77
C ASN A 120 -16.09 2.26 -4.89
N THR A 121 -14.81 2.52 -4.68
CA THR A 121 -13.95 3.13 -5.69
C THR A 121 -13.70 2.13 -6.80
N LEU A 122 -14.19 2.45 -7.99
CA LEU A 122 -13.77 1.74 -9.18
C LEU A 122 -12.28 2.00 -9.38
N TYR A 123 -11.55 0.92 -9.48
CA TYR A 123 -10.12 0.97 -9.69
C TYR A 123 -9.82 1.67 -11.01
N THR A 124 -9.13 2.77 -10.97
CA THR A 124 -8.61 3.47 -12.15
C THR A 124 -7.10 3.68 -12.00
N ASP A 125 -6.35 3.48 -13.05
CA ASP A 125 -5.04 4.05 -13.38
C ASP A 125 -3.77 3.53 -12.72
N TYR A 126 -3.79 2.68 -11.71
CA TYR A 126 -2.57 2.15 -11.14
C TYR A 126 -2.29 0.68 -11.45
N ARG A 127 -3.07 0.08 -12.33
CA ARG A 127 -2.65 -1.17 -12.97
C ARG A 127 -1.54 -0.84 -13.95
N MET A 128 -0.31 -1.04 -13.53
CA MET A 128 0.74 -1.20 -14.50
C MET A 128 0.48 -2.53 -15.22
N GLU A 129 -0.16 -2.46 -16.37
CA GLU A 129 -0.40 -3.59 -17.29
C GLU A 129 0.89 -4.10 -17.94
N THR A 130 1.99 -4.03 -17.23
CA THR A 130 3.21 -4.69 -17.65
C THR A 130 3.15 -6.13 -17.21
N GLU A 131 2.73 -7.01 -18.09
CA GLU A 131 3.07 -8.42 -17.97
C GLU A 131 4.57 -8.53 -17.70
N ARG A 132 4.95 -8.91 -16.51
CA ARG A 132 6.33 -9.35 -16.26
C ARG A 132 6.51 -10.70 -16.91
N ARG A 133 7.01 -10.68 -18.14
CA ARG A 133 7.45 -11.90 -18.81
C ARG A 133 8.64 -12.46 -18.01
N GLY A 134 8.51 -13.70 -17.54
CA GLY A 134 9.60 -14.45 -16.92
C GLY A 134 9.90 -14.08 -15.48
N SER A 135 8.89 -13.82 -14.67
CA SER A 135 9.04 -13.78 -13.23
C SER A 135 9.56 -15.12 -12.71
N VAL A 136 10.66 -15.08 -11.96
CA VAL A 136 11.22 -16.26 -11.27
C VAL A 136 10.17 -16.96 -10.38
N TRP A 137 9.10 -16.25 -10.06
CA TRP A 137 8.04 -16.65 -9.15
C TRP A 137 6.87 -17.35 -9.83
N ASP A 138 6.71 -17.20 -11.15
CA ASP A 138 5.63 -17.83 -11.90
C ASP A 138 5.79 -19.36 -11.95
N ASN A 139 6.99 -19.86 -11.69
CA ASN A 139 7.31 -21.28 -11.64
C ASN A 139 7.24 -21.88 -10.22
N ALA A 140 6.96 -21.09 -9.19
CA ALA A 140 6.96 -21.56 -7.79
C ALA A 140 5.57 -21.99 -7.31
N ILE A 141 4.53 -21.84 -8.14
CA ILE A 141 3.13 -22.13 -7.81
C ILE A 141 2.56 -23.29 -8.67
N SER A 142 3.45 -24.07 -9.30
CA SER A 142 3.05 -25.30 -9.99
C SER A 142 3.25 -26.53 -9.12
#